data_1c53ce42a49399d1813f681f9f170c40
#
_entry.id   1c53ce42a49399d1813f681f9f170c40
#
_cell.length_a   1.000
_cell.length_b   1.000
_cell.length_c   1.000
_cell.angle_alpha   90.00
_cell.angle_beta   90.00
_cell.angle_gamma   90.00
#
_symmetry.space_group_name_H-M   'P 1'
#
loop_
_entity.id
_entity.type
_entity.pdbx_description
1 polymer ?
#
loop_
_entity_poly.entity_id
_entity_poly.type
_entity_poly.pdbx_seq_one_letter_code
_entity_poly.pdbx_strand_id
1 'polypeptide(L)'
;MGRLIDINGERLWSRLNQVGAVGTDARGGINRFAWEPSYKEAVKMMTGWIEKEGLSYRIDTVGNVYARLEGEEPGEQTVLSGSHFDTVPQGGYFDGLAGVMGALESLVAIKESGIPHKRPIEMVAFINEEASQFLGGTFGSKAMCGMLPHDYAYQLRHRRTNQLLSDAMKEYGFGLDPDNIEGSIINPKAYYAFIEMHIEQGRYLLDKDIPLSVVQAVAGIKQFYITINGEAAHAGGMAMKDRHDAMAAAAAITTEVERLAHTISADARGTVGYIETHPGEHNIIAEKCIMPVDFREADLKKKKK
;
A
#
# COMPACT_ATOMS: atom_id res chain seq x y z
N MET A 1 34.43 -0.81 -15.24
CA MET A 1 33.25 0.09 -15.19
C MET A 1 32.14 -0.61 -15.93
N GLY A 2 31.01 -0.93 -15.28
CA GLY A 2 29.86 -1.55 -15.95
C GLY A 2 29.30 -0.59 -17.00
N ARG A 3 28.84 -1.13 -18.13
CA ARG A 3 28.14 -0.36 -19.16
C ARG A 3 26.76 0.06 -18.57
N LEU A 4 26.44 1.34 -18.61
CA LEU A 4 25.10 1.81 -18.29
C LEU A 4 24.12 1.32 -19.36
N ILE A 5 22.93 0.91 -18.93
CA ILE A 5 21.83 0.53 -19.80
C ILE A 5 20.91 1.75 -19.94
N ASP A 6 20.63 2.13 -21.18
CA ASP A 6 19.70 3.24 -21.44
C ASP A 6 18.26 2.79 -21.21
N ILE A 7 17.53 3.60 -20.46
CA ILE A 7 16.10 3.41 -20.17
C ILE A 7 15.29 4.19 -21.21
N ASN A 8 14.24 3.58 -21.75
CA ASN A 8 13.28 4.29 -22.58
C ASN A 8 12.30 5.09 -21.71
N GLY A 9 12.68 6.32 -21.39
CA GLY A 9 11.90 7.21 -20.53
C GLY A 9 10.51 7.56 -21.09
N GLU A 10 10.35 7.65 -22.41
CA GLU A 10 9.05 7.93 -23.04
C GLU A 10 8.10 6.74 -22.88
N ARG A 11 8.59 5.51 -23.06
CA ARG A 11 7.82 4.28 -22.85
C ARG A 11 7.39 4.16 -21.39
N LEU A 12 8.32 4.34 -20.46
CA LEU A 12 8.04 4.34 -19.02
C LEU A 12 6.97 5.36 -18.66
N TRP A 13 7.16 6.60 -19.07
CA TRP A 13 6.24 7.70 -18.79
C TRP A 13 4.85 7.45 -19.39
N SER A 14 4.80 6.97 -20.63
CA SER A 14 3.55 6.62 -21.31
C SER A 14 2.78 5.52 -20.53
N ARG A 15 3.45 4.44 -20.11
CA ARG A 15 2.84 3.35 -19.35
C ARG A 15 2.38 3.81 -17.97
N LEU A 16 3.19 4.59 -17.27
CA LEU A 16 2.81 5.19 -15.97
C LEU A 16 1.52 6.01 -16.09
N ASN A 17 1.40 6.87 -17.10
CA ASN A 17 0.21 7.69 -17.27
C ASN A 17 -1.02 6.87 -17.67
N GLN A 18 -0.88 5.88 -18.54
CA GLN A 18 -1.99 5.04 -18.97
C GLN A 18 -2.58 4.25 -17.80
N VAL A 19 -1.74 3.53 -17.02
CA VAL A 19 -2.21 2.78 -15.85
C VAL A 19 -2.56 3.72 -14.69
N GLY A 20 -1.79 4.79 -14.51
CA GLY A 20 -2.04 5.79 -13.48
C GLY A 20 -3.46 6.38 -13.57
N ALA A 21 -3.99 6.54 -14.78
CA ALA A 21 -5.34 7.05 -14.99
C ALA A 21 -6.45 6.02 -14.72
N VAL A 22 -6.14 4.72 -14.63
CA VAL A 22 -7.16 3.69 -14.38
C VAL A 22 -7.69 3.81 -12.97
N GLY A 23 -9.01 3.96 -12.84
CA GLY A 23 -9.68 4.17 -11.55
C GLY A 23 -9.84 5.64 -11.15
N THR A 24 -9.53 6.59 -12.05
CA THR A 24 -9.78 8.03 -11.80
C THR A 24 -11.27 8.30 -11.59
N ASP A 25 -11.62 9.02 -10.54
CA ASP A 25 -12.98 9.48 -10.32
C ASP A 25 -13.17 10.97 -10.65
N ALA A 26 -14.40 11.47 -10.46
CA ALA A 26 -14.76 12.86 -10.76
C ALA A 26 -13.96 13.92 -9.96
N ARG A 27 -13.29 13.52 -8.88
CA ARG A 27 -12.45 14.40 -8.06
C ARG A 27 -10.98 14.37 -8.49
N GLY A 28 -10.64 13.52 -9.47
CA GLY A 28 -9.30 13.39 -10.01
C GLY A 28 -8.37 12.46 -9.23
N GLY A 29 -8.82 11.87 -8.12
CA GLY A 29 -8.06 10.87 -7.36
C GLY A 29 -8.23 9.46 -7.94
N ILE A 30 -7.26 8.61 -7.70
CA ILE A 30 -7.26 7.23 -8.20
C ILE A 30 -7.87 6.29 -7.17
N ASN A 31 -8.74 5.40 -7.64
CA ASN A 31 -9.40 4.36 -6.86
C ASN A 31 -9.19 3.00 -7.56
N ARG A 32 -7.96 2.51 -7.54
CA ARG A 32 -7.56 1.22 -8.12
C ARG A 32 -7.40 0.20 -7.02
N PHE A 33 -8.52 -0.26 -6.48
CA PHE A 33 -8.52 -1.17 -5.33
C PHE A 33 -8.35 -2.62 -5.75
N ALA A 34 -7.63 -3.39 -4.96
CA ALA A 34 -7.42 -4.81 -5.16
C ALA A 34 -8.76 -5.57 -5.34
N TRP A 35 -8.77 -6.54 -6.25
CA TRP A 35 -9.90 -7.39 -6.63
C TRP A 35 -11.11 -6.65 -7.23
N GLU A 36 -10.98 -5.35 -7.55
CA GLU A 36 -12.03 -4.59 -8.21
C GLU A 36 -11.82 -4.43 -9.74
N PRO A 37 -12.85 -4.00 -10.49
CA PRO A 37 -12.77 -3.88 -11.96
C PRO A 37 -11.63 -2.99 -12.46
N SER A 38 -11.37 -1.85 -11.80
CA SER A 38 -10.27 -0.95 -12.17
C SER A 38 -8.89 -1.61 -12.00
N TYR A 39 -8.70 -2.35 -10.92
CA TYR A 39 -7.48 -3.12 -10.72
C TYR A 39 -7.30 -4.22 -11.79
N LYS A 40 -8.39 -4.91 -12.11
CA LYS A 40 -8.42 -5.93 -13.17
C LYS A 40 -8.05 -5.36 -14.53
N GLU A 41 -8.55 -4.18 -14.86
CA GLU A 41 -8.20 -3.46 -16.09
C GLU A 41 -6.71 -3.13 -16.13
N ALA A 42 -6.18 -2.55 -15.06
CA ALA A 42 -4.76 -2.22 -14.95
C ALA A 42 -3.86 -3.45 -15.08
N VAL A 43 -4.23 -4.58 -14.46
CA VAL A 43 -3.51 -5.87 -14.59
C VAL A 43 -3.50 -6.34 -16.05
N LYS A 44 -4.65 -6.29 -16.74
CA LYS A 44 -4.72 -6.66 -18.17
C LYS A 44 -3.84 -5.77 -19.05
N MET A 45 -3.79 -4.47 -18.80
CA MET A 45 -2.91 -3.57 -19.53
C MET A 45 -1.44 -3.96 -19.31
N MET A 46 -1.04 -4.16 -18.06
CA MET A 46 0.33 -4.52 -17.69
C MET A 46 0.74 -5.87 -18.29
N THR A 47 -0.08 -6.91 -18.17
CA THR A 47 0.21 -8.24 -18.75
C THR A 47 0.28 -8.20 -20.27
N GLY A 48 -0.57 -7.40 -20.92
CA GLY A 48 -0.49 -7.18 -22.37
C GLY A 48 0.82 -6.52 -22.82
N TRP A 49 1.38 -5.61 -22.02
CA TRP A 49 2.72 -5.06 -22.32
C TRP A 49 3.81 -6.09 -22.08
N ILE A 50 3.75 -6.89 -21.01
CA ILE A 50 4.72 -7.95 -20.73
C ILE A 50 4.79 -8.94 -21.91
N GLU A 51 3.62 -9.37 -22.41
CA GLU A 51 3.54 -10.24 -23.59
C GLU A 51 4.10 -9.60 -24.85
N LYS A 52 3.76 -8.32 -25.09
CA LYS A 52 4.27 -7.56 -26.25
C LYS A 52 5.79 -7.42 -26.24
N GLU A 53 6.38 -7.28 -25.06
CA GLU A 53 7.85 -7.28 -24.92
C GLU A 53 8.47 -8.67 -24.99
N GLY A 54 7.68 -9.72 -25.16
CA GLY A 54 8.16 -11.11 -25.23
C GLY A 54 8.80 -11.58 -23.93
N LEU A 55 8.27 -11.12 -22.80
CA LEU A 55 8.59 -11.61 -21.46
C LEU A 55 7.55 -12.65 -21.04
N SER A 56 7.94 -13.60 -20.20
CA SER A 56 6.97 -14.49 -19.54
C SER A 56 6.35 -13.80 -18.33
N TYR A 57 5.10 -14.16 -17.99
CA TYR A 57 4.48 -13.74 -16.73
C TYR A 57 3.69 -14.86 -16.07
N ARG A 58 3.44 -14.69 -14.79
CA ARG A 58 2.52 -15.51 -14.00
C ARG A 58 1.74 -14.63 -13.03
N ILE A 59 0.56 -15.10 -12.68
CA ILE A 59 -0.23 -14.55 -11.55
C ILE A 59 -0.29 -15.66 -10.52
N ASP A 60 0.06 -15.36 -9.27
CA ASP A 60 -0.01 -16.35 -8.20
C ASP A 60 -1.44 -16.52 -7.66
N THR A 61 -1.61 -17.45 -6.73
CA THR A 61 -2.93 -17.84 -6.20
C THR A 61 -3.66 -16.72 -5.46
N VAL A 62 -2.95 -15.67 -5.05
CA VAL A 62 -3.54 -14.51 -4.36
C VAL A 62 -3.70 -13.27 -5.25
N GLY A 63 -3.02 -13.25 -6.43
CA GLY A 63 -3.14 -12.17 -7.41
C GLY A 63 -1.91 -11.27 -7.55
N ASN A 64 -0.76 -11.61 -6.95
CA ASN A 64 0.48 -10.95 -7.31
C ASN A 64 0.84 -11.30 -8.75
N VAL A 65 1.27 -10.31 -9.52
CA VAL A 65 1.69 -10.48 -10.91
C VAL A 65 3.20 -10.43 -10.99
N TYR A 66 3.79 -11.40 -11.68
CA TYR A 66 5.23 -11.48 -11.90
C TYR A 66 5.53 -11.47 -13.39
N ALA A 67 6.54 -10.73 -13.83
CA ALA A 67 7.14 -10.87 -15.14
C ALA A 67 8.59 -11.32 -14.99
N ARG A 68 9.09 -12.12 -15.94
CA ARG A 68 10.42 -12.73 -15.83
C ARG A 68 11.23 -12.60 -17.12
N LEU A 69 12.49 -12.25 -16.94
CA LEU A 69 13.56 -12.33 -17.92
C LEU A 69 14.56 -13.38 -17.45
N GLU A 70 14.77 -14.42 -18.25
CA GLU A 70 15.71 -15.51 -17.90
C GLU A 70 17.16 -15.03 -17.97
N GLY A 71 18.00 -15.54 -17.06
CA GLY A 71 19.45 -15.38 -17.10
C GLY A 71 20.13 -16.47 -17.94
N GLU A 72 21.42 -16.30 -18.18
CA GLU A 72 22.22 -17.24 -18.99
C GLU A 72 22.65 -18.49 -18.20
N GLU A 73 22.75 -18.41 -16.88
CA GLU A 73 23.21 -19.53 -16.04
C GLU A 73 22.01 -20.20 -15.35
N PRO A 74 21.68 -21.47 -15.71
CA PRO A 74 20.61 -22.22 -15.06
C PRO A 74 20.85 -22.43 -13.57
N GLY A 75 19.79 -22.24 -12.76
CA GLY A 75 19.85 -22.47 -11.32
C GLY A 75 20.36 -21.29 -10.48
N GLU A 76 20.75 -20.19 -11.10
CA GLU A 76 21.11 -18.96 -10.39
C GLU A 76 19.89 -18.34 -9.70
N GLN A 77 20.16 -17.73 -8.53
CA GLN A 77 19.13 -17.04 -7.76
C GLN A 77 18.60 -15.79 -8.49
N THR A 78 17.31 -15.58 -8.42
CA THR A 78 16.61 -14.47 -9.08
C THR A 78 16.84 -13.15 -8.35
N VAL A 79 17.00 -12.06 -9.09
CA VAL A 79 16.86 -10.69 -8.58
C VAL A 79 15.40 -10.27 -8.78
N LEU A 80 14.71 -9.94 -7.69
CA LEU A 80 13.31 -9.49 -7.70
C LEU A 80 13.27 -7.97 -7.55
N SER A 81 12.44 -7.30 -8.34
CA SER A 81 12.15 -5.88 -8.20
C SER A 81 10.67 -5.61 -8.39
N GLY A 82 10.15 -4.59 -7.73
CA GLY A 82 8.73 -4.22 -7.86
C GLY A 82 8.23 -3.45 -6.66
N SER A 83 6.93 -3.30 -6.59
CA SER A 83 6.19 -2.61 -5.52
C SER A 83 4.72 -3.04 -5.56
N HIS A 84 3.84 -2.32 -4.85
CA HIS A 84 2.40 -2.55 -4.92
C HIS A 84 1.76 -1.89 -6.14
N PHE A 85 0.56 -2.37 -6.48
CA PHE A 85 -0.14 -1.95 -7.68
C PHE A 85 -1.53 -1.35 -7.39
N ASP A 86 -2.03 -1.52 -6.17
CA ASP A 86 -3.25 -0.91 -5.66
C ASP A 86 -3.02 0.50 -5.11
N THR A 87 -4.09 1.20 -4.81
CA THR A 87 -4.07 2.57 -4.28
C THR A 87 -4.91 2.70 -3.02
N VAL A 88 -4.61 3.72 -2.21
CA VAL A 88 -5.57 4.26 -1.22
C VAL A 88 -6.77 4.91 -1.93
N PRO A 89 -7.91 5.16 -1.23
CA PRO A 89 -8.98 6.00 -1.77
C PRO A 89 -8.46 7.39 -2.13
N GLN A 90 -8.76 7.86 -3.35
CA GLN A 90 -8.27 9.14 -3.88
C GLN A 90 -6.73 9.21 -3.91
N GLY A 91 -6.08 8.08 -4.21
CA GLY A 91 -4.63 7.96 -4.28
C GLY A 91 -3.99 8.77 -5.39
N GLY A 92 -2.67 8.92 -5.31
CA GLY A 92 -1.85 9.54 -6.35
C GLY A 92 -1.55 8.58 -7.50
N TYR A 93 -1.03 9.13 -8.61
CA TYR A 93 -0.70 8.37 -9.82
C TYR A 93 0.49 7.42 -9.64
N PHE A 94 1.44 7.73 -8.74
CA PHE A 94 2.76 7.11 -8.75
C PHE A 94 3.03 6.20 -7.56
N ASP A 95 2.18 6.27 -6.53
CA ASP A 95 2.36 5.47 -5.32
C ASP A 95 2.29 3.97 -5.63
N GLY A 96 3.34 3.23 -5.26
CA GLY A 96 3.57 1.85 -5.66
C GLY A 96 3.78 1.66 -7.18
N LEU A 97 2.91 2.26 -7.99
CA LEU A 97 2.95 2.13 -9.45
C LEU A 97 4.30 2.50 -10.07
N ALA A 98 4.99 3.53 -9.55
CA ALA A 98 6.31 3.92 -10.05
C ALA A 98 7.32 2.78 -9.92
N GLY A 99 7.30 2.07 -8.79
CA GLY A 99 8.16 0.91 -8.54
C GLY A 99 7.86 -0.27 -9.47
N VAL A 100 6.57 -0.57 -9.69
CA VAL A 100 6.16 -1.64 -10.60
C VAL A 100 6.56 -1.34 -12.04
N MET A 101 6.23 -0.14 -12.54
CA MET A 101 6.54 0.23 -13.92
C MET A 101 8.04 0.44 -14.14
N GLY A 102 8.76 0.96 -13.14
CA GLY A 102 10.23 1.05 -13.17
C GLY A 102 10.89 -0.32 -13.24
N ALA A 103 10.38 -1.29 -12.48
CA ALA A 103 10.86 -2.67 -12.55
C ALA A 103 10.59 -3.30 -13.93
N LEU A 104 9.37 -3.14 -14.47
CA LEU A 104 9.04 -3.64 -15.82
C LEU A 104 9.93 -3.02 -16.89
N GLU A 105 10.11 -1.70 -16.86
CA GLU A 105 10.98 -1.01 -17.82
C GLU A 105 12.43 -1.47 -17.69
N SER A 106 12.90 -1.76 -16.48
CA SER A 106 14.25 -2.29 -16.25
C SER A 106 14.44 -3.66 -16.90
N LEU A 107 13.46 -4.56 -16.79
CA LEU A 107 13.50 -5.87 -17.48
C LEU A 107 13.59 -5.69 -19.00
N VAL A 108 12.76 -4.81 -19.55
CA VAL A 108 12.72 -4.55 -20.99
C VAL A 108 14.03 -3.93 -21.46
N ALA A 109 14.55 -2.93 -20.75
CA ALA A 109 15.83 -2.28 -21.11
C ALA A 109 17.01 -3.24 -21.05
N ILE A 110 17.08 -4.13 -20.07
CA ILE A 110 18.11 -5.18 -19.97
C ILE A 110 17.99 -6.13 -21.16
N LYS A 111 16.78 -6.59 -21.47
CA LYS A 111 16.54 -7.46 -22.64
C LYS A 111 16.96 -6.78 -23.95
N GLU A 112 16.54 -5.55 -24.19
CA GLU A 112 16.86 -4.77 -25.39
C GLU A 112 18.36 -4.48 -25.52
N SER A 113 19.06 -4.31 -24.40
CA SER A 113 20.50 -4.03 -24.40
C SER A 113 21.34 -5.19 -24.90
N GLY A 114 20.82 -6.43 -24.86
CA GLY A 114 21.56 -7.65 -25.16
C GLY A 114 22.76 -7.90 -24.25
N ILE A 115 22.86 -7.22 -23.10
CA ILE A 115 23.97 -7.41 -22.17
C ILE A 115 23.77 -8.76 -21.45
N PRO A 116 24.77 -9.67 -21.51
CA PRO A 116 24.73 -10.92 -20.79
C PRO A 116 24.54 -10.71 -19.28
N HIS A 117 23.63 -11.47 -18.69
CA HIS A 117 23.40 -11.48 -17.25
C HIS A 117 23.16 -12.90 -16.75
N LYS A 118 23.81 -13.23 -15.65
CA LYS A 118 23.81 -14.60 -15.13
C LYS A 118 22.46 -14.98 -14.53
N ARG A 119 21.93 -14.09 -13.68
CA ARG A 119 20.75 -14.34 -12.86
C ARG A 119 19.47 -13.99 -13.60
N PRO A 120 18.41 -14.78 -13.42
CA PRO A 120 17.08 -14.33 -13.81
C PRO A 120 16.70 -13.03 -13.08
N ILE A 121 15.89 -12.21 -13.74
CA ILE A 121 15.35 -10.98 -13.17
C ILE A 121 13.83 -11.08 -13.22
N GLU A 122 13.16 -10.84 -12.10
CA GLU A 122 11.70 -10.78 -12.03
C GLU A 122 11.21 -9.40 -11.61
N MET A 123 10.11 -8.96 -12.20
CA MET A 123 9.28 -7.89 -11.68
C MET A 123 8.13 -8.51 -10.89
N VAL A 124 7.72 -7.86 -9.79
CA VAL A 124 6.50 -8.18 -9.05
C VAL A 124 5.62 -6.95 -8.86
N ALA A 125 4.31 -7.14 -9.06
CA ALA A 125 3.27 -6.20 -8.67
C ALA A 125 2.46 -6.83 -7.53
N PHE A 126 2.65 -6.35 -6.30
CA PHE A 126 1.94 -6.85 -5.14
C PHE A 126 0.50 -6.35 -5.11
N ILE A 127 -0.40 -7.24 -4.70
CA ILE A 127 -1.83 -6.94 -4.53
C ILE A 127 -2.13 -6.54 -3.08
N ASN A 128 -3.05 -5.57 -2.90
CA ASN A 128 -3.61 -5.14 -1.62
C ASN A 128 -2.54 -4.81 -0.55
N GLU A 129 -1.62 -3.94 -0.90
CA GLU A 129 -0.67 -3.38 0.07
C GLU A 129 -1.38 -2.39 0.98
N GLU A 130 -2.22 -1.52 0.42
CA GLU A 130 -2.84 -0.35 1.05
C GLU A 130 -4.05 -0.66 1.93
N ALA A 131 -4.55 -1.90 1.94
CA ALA A 131 -5.71 -2.31 2.74
C ALA A 131 -6.98 -1.47 2.51
N SER A 132 -7.20 -0.98 1.31
CA SER A 132 -8.23 0.04 1.04
C SER A 132 -9.66 -0.46 1.22
N GLN A 133 -10.00 -1.62 0.69
CA GLN A 133 -11.33 -2.21 0.77
C GLN A 133 -11.40 -3.39 1.73
N PHE A 134 -10.38 -4.23 1.77
CA PHE A 134 -10.23 -5.30 2.75
C PHE A 134 -9.11 -4.93 3.72
N LEU A 135 -9.41 -4.94 5.03
CA LEU A 135 -8.41 -4.68 6.05
C LEU A 135 -7.36 -5.80 6.07
N GLY A 136 -6.11 -5.45 6.17
CA GLY A 136 -5.00 -6.41 6.14
C GLY A 136 -3.97 -6.01 5.09
N GLY A 137 -3.34 -4.88 5.27
CA GLY A 137 -2.31 -4.34 4.38
C GLY A 137 -1.13 -5.27 4.20
N THR A 138 -0.37 -5.01 3.13
CA THR A 138 0.74 -5.85 2.69
C THR A 138 0.32 -7.31 2.41
N PHE A 139 -0.94 -7.50 1.95
CA PHE A 139 -1.51 -8.84 1.77
C PHE A 139 -0.68 -9.69 0.80
N GLY A 140 -0.42 -9.18 -0.41
CA GLY A 140 0.32 -9.90 -1.43
C GLY A 140 1.73 -10.31 -1.00
N SER A 141 2.48 -9.39 -0.40
CA SER A 141 3.84 -9.67 0.08
C SER A 141 3.85 -10.58 1.31
N LYS A 142 2.89 -10.46 2.22
CA LYS A 142 2.74 -11.39 3.35
C LYS A 142 2.39 -12.81 2.89
N ALA A 143 1.50 -12.95 1.89
CA ALA A 143 1.19 -14.25 1.30
C ALA A 143 2.45 -14.88 0.68
N MET A 144 3.17 -14.11 -0.12
CA MET A 144 4.45 -14.53 -0.73
C MET A 144 5.48 -15.00 0.32
N CYS A 145 5.50 -14.38 1.49
CA CYS A 145 6.42 -14.74 2.59
C CYS A 145 5.88 -15.83 3.53
N GLY A 146 4.69 -16.39 3.29
CA GLY A 146 4.08 -17.39 4.17
C GLY A 146 3.67 -16.85 5.53
N MET A 147 3.33 -15.57 5.63
CA MET A 147 2.98 -14.90 6.89
C MET A 147 1.47 -14.83 7.14
N LEU A 148 0.64 -15.34 6.22
CA LEU A 148 -0.81 -15.34 6.37
C LEU A 148 -1.31 -16.71 6.83
N PRO A 149 -2.34 -16.78 7.70
CA PRO A 149 -3.04 -18.03 8.00
C PRO A 149 -3.68 -18.61 6.74
N HIS A 150 -3.82 -19.94 6.69
CA HIS A 150 -4.44 -20.69 5.59
C HIS A 150 -5.85 -20.15 5.25
N ASP A 151 -6.66 -19.85 6.26
CA ASP A 151 -8.03 -19.41 6.13
C ASP A 151 -8.20 -17.88 6.07
N TYR A 152 -7.10 -17.13 5.86
CA TYR A 152 -7.12 -15.66 5.94
C TYR A 152 -8.11 -15.00 5.00
N ALA A 153 -8.30 -15.54 3.79
CA ALA A 153 -9.28 -15.02 2.83
C ALA A 153 -10.74 -15.15 3.32
N TYR A 154 -11.01 -16.07 4.25
CA TYR A 154 -12.32 -16.26 4.88
C TYR A 154 -12.55 -15.41 6.13
N GLN A 155 -11.49 -14.74 6.62
CA GLN A 155 -11.57 -13.85 7.78
C GLN A 155 -11.81 -12.39 7.39
N LEU A 156 -11.34 -11.97 6.21
CA LEU A 156 -11.43 -10.59 5.77
C LEU A 156 -12.76 -10.29 5.08
N ARG A 157 -13.31 -9.11 5.43
CA ARG A 157 -14.54 -8.61 4.82
C ARG A 157 -14.32 -7.22 4.22
N HIS A 158 -14.97 -7.00 3.10
CA HIS A 158 -15.01 -5.71 2.45
C HIS A 158 -15.70 -4.68 3.36
N ARG A 159 -15.07 -3.52 3.55
CA ARG A 159 -15.48 -2.48 4.50
C ARG A 159 -16.90 -1.94 4.30
N ARG A 160 -17.41 -1.92 3.05
CA ARG A 160 -18.70 -1.34 2.71
C ARG A 160 -19.76 -2.39 2.41
N THR A 161 -19.41 -3.44 1.66
CA THR A 161 -20.37 -4.45 1.18
C THR A 161 -20.49 -5.64 2.11
N ASN A 162 -19.56 -5.81 3.05
CA ASN A 162 -19.43 -6.96 3.94
C ASN A 162 -19.13 -8.30 3.21
N GLN A 163 -18.82 -8.26 1.89
CA GLN A 163 -18.42 -9.42 1.10
C GLN A 163 -17.15 -10.06 1.68
N LEU A 164 -17.05 -11.38 1.70
CA LEU A 164 -15.83 -12.08 2.06
C LEU A 164 -14.74 -11.89 0.99
N LEU A 165 -13.49 -11.82 1.40
CA LEU A 165 -12.37 -11.77 0.46
C LEU A 165 -12.31 -13.02 -0.41
N SER A 166 -12.59 -14.20 0.16
CA SER A 166 -12.68 -15.46 -0.59
C SER A 166 -13.66 -15.40 -1.77
N ASP A 167 -14.81 -14.72 -1.60
CA ASP A 167 -15.77 -14.54 -2.67
C ASP A 167 -15.25 -13.53 -3.71
N ALA A 168 -14.69 -12.42 -3.28
CA ALA A 168 -14.09 -11.42 -4.15
C ALA A 168 -12.95 -12.01 -5.00
N MET A 169 -12.09 -12.86 -4.44
CA MET A 169 -11.02 -13.55 -5.17
C MET A 169 -11.61 -14.49 -6.25
N LYS A 170 -12.64 -15.27 -5.93
CA LYS A 170 -13.31 -16.18 -6.90
C LYS A 170 -13.95 -15.39 -8.05
N GLU A 171 -14.62 -14.29 -7.75
CA GLU A 171 -15.29 -13.42 -8.74
C GLU A 171 -14.28 -12.63 -9.60
N TYR A 172 -13.13 -12.29 -9.04
CA TYR A 172 -12.10 -11.55 -9.76
C TYR A 172 -11.55 -12.30 -10.97
N GLY A 173 -11.39 -13.61 -10.86
CA GLY A 173 -10.84 -14.48 -11.93
C GLY A 173 -9.30 -14.55 -11.87
N PHE A 174 -8.67 -14.71 -13.03
CA PHE A 174 -7.21 -14.94 -13.16
C PHE A 174 -6.69 -16.20 -12.45
N GLY A 175 -7.58 -17.13 -12.08
CA GLY A 175 -7.17 -18.37 -11.40
C GLY A 175 -6.81 -18.18 -9.93
N LEU A 176 -7.29 -17.10 -9.28
CA LEU A 176 -7.07 -16.91 -7.86
C LEU A 176 -7.75 -18.02 -7.05
N ASP A 177 -7.08 -18.48 -6.02
CA ASP A 177 -7.53 -19.60 -5.20
C ASP A 177 -7.48 -19.24 -3.71
N PRO A 178 -8.61 -18.85 -3.09
CA PRO A 178 -8.65 -18.54 -1.68
C PRO A 178 -8.43 -19.76 -0.76
N ASP A 179 -8.52 -20.97 -1.29
CA ASP A 179 -8.27 -22.22 -0.58
C ASP A 179 -6.79 -22.63 -0.63
N ASN A 180 -5.97 -21.90 -1.42
CA ASN A 180 -4.55 -22.19 -1.62
C ASN A 180 -3.69 -20.92 -1.55
N ILE A 181 -3.82 -20.15 -0.45
CA ILE A 181 -2.97 -18.97 -0.20
C ILE A 181 -1.48 -19.36 -0.20
N GLU A 182 -1.17 -20.54 0.31
CA GLU A 182 0.18 -21.08 0.37
C GLU A 182 0.82 -21.30 -1.02
N GLY A 183 0.01 -21.43 -2.06
CA GLY A 183 0.49 -21.51 -3.45
C GLY A 183 1.22 -20.24 -3.93
N SER A 184 1.08 -19.14 -3.20
CA SER A 184 1.84 -17.90 -3.44
C SER A 184 3.22 -17.87 -2.79
N ILE A 185 3.51 -18.81 -1.85
CA ILE A 185 4.76 -18.79 -1.08
C ILE A 185 5.95 -19.08 -1.99
N ILE A 186 6.93 -18.19 -1.95
CA ILE A 186 8.20 -18.38 -2.66
C ILE A 186 9.23 -19.09 -1.78
N ASN A 187 10.17 -19.79 -2.41
CA ASN A 187 11.37 -20.23 -1.71
C ASN A 187 12.37 -19.08 -1.59
N PRO A 188 12.62 -18.50 -0.41
CA PRO A 188 13.51 -17.34 -0.28
C PRO A 188 14.96 -17.64 -0.72
N LYS A 189 15.38 -18.91 -0.69
CA LYS A 189 16.70 -19.32 -1.17
C LYS A 189 16.85 -19.26 -2.70
N ALA A 190 15.73 -19.16 -3.43
CA ALA A 190 15.75 -18.99 -4.89
C ALA A 190 15.94 -17.51 -5.31
N TYR A 191 15.96 -16.59 -4.34
CA TYR A 191 16.11 -15.16 -4.61
C TYR A 191 17.41 -14.62 -4.02
N TYR A 192 18.12 -13.84 -4.81
CA TYR A 192 19.38 -13.20 -4.44
C TYR A 192 19.17 -11.88 -3.69
N ALA A 193 18.25 -11.05 -4.22
CA ALA A 193 17.94 -9.74 -3.66
C ALA A 193 16.52 -9.32 -4.06
N PHE A 194 15.93 -8.44 -3.27
CA PHE A 194 14.75 -7.65 -3.61
C PHE A 194 15.12 -6.18 -3.64
N ILE A 195 14.72 -5.47 -4.69
CA ILE A 195 14.94 -4.04 -4.88
C ILE A 195 13.60 -3.38 -5.13
N GLU A 196 13.23 -2.43 -4.30
CA GLU A 196 12.01 -1.65 -4.48
C GLU A 196 12.35 -0.18 -4.67
N MET A 197 11.90 0.39 -5.79
CA MET A 197 11.86 1.83 -5.99
C MET A 197 10.49 2.33 -5.52
N HIS A 198 10.47 3.34 -4.66
CA HIS A 198 9.25 3.94 -4.15
C HIS A 198 9.33 5.45 -4.16
N ILE A 199 8.20 6.14 -4.31
CA ILE A 199 8.14 7.59 -4.13
C ILE A 199 8.38 7.95 -2.67
N GLU A 200 8.87 9.14 -2.41
CA GLU A 200 9.18 9.59 -1.05
C GLU A 200 7.95 9.74 -0.15
N GLN A 201 6.80 10.07 -0.71
CA GLN A 201 5.56 10.42 0.01
C GLN A 201 5.74 11.63 0.96
N GLY A 202 6.78 12.42 0.76
CA GLY A 202 7.18 13.57 1.54
C GLY A 202 7.86 14.64 0.69
N ARG A 203 8.61 15.54 1.34
CA ARG A 203 9.26 16.68 0.67
C ARG A 203 10.77 16.78 0.93
N TYR A 204 11.33 15.85 1.69
CA TYR A 204 12.73 15.99 2.11
C TYR A 204 13.73 15.95 0.92
N LEU A 205 13.53 15.00 0.00
CA LEU A 205 14.35 14.90 -1.20
C LEU A 205 14.05 16.05 -2.17
N LEU A 206 12.76 16.34 -2.36
CA LEU A 206 12.31 17.44 -3.22
C LEU A 206 12.87 18.80 -2.75
N ASP A 207 12.75 19.11 -1.47
CA ASP A 207 13.20 20.39 -0.90
C ASP A 207 14.75 20.54 -0.94
N LYS A 208 15.47 19.45 -1.13
CA LYS A 208 16.94 19.42 -1.25
C LYS A 208 17.44 19.18 -2.67
N ASP A 209 16.55 19.08 -3.64
CA ASP A 209 16.87 18.74 -5.03
C ASP A 209 17.71 17.44 -5.16
N ILE A 210 17.35 16.44 -4.36
CA ILE A 210 17.97 15.11 -4.37
C ILE A 210 17.08 14.16 -5.17
N PRO A 211 17.51 13.65 -6.33
CA PRO A 211 16.66 12.85 -7.20
C PRO A 211 16.43 11.42 -6.68
N LEU A 212 17.32 10.87 -5.88
CA LEU A 212 17.28 9.49 -5.39
C LEU A 212 18.01 9.35 -4.05
N SER A 213 17.47 8.51 -3.17
CA SER A 213 18.10 8.17 -1.89
C SER A 213 17.88 6.69 -1.55
N VAL A 214 18.71 6.17 -0.64
CA VAL A 214 18.54 4.82 -0.09
C VAL A 214 17.85 4.93 1.26
N VAL A 215 16.74 4.19 1.43
CA VAL A 215 15.98 4.13 2.68
C VAL A 215 16.87 3.54 3.78
N GLN A 216 17.08 4.28 4.87
CA GLN A 216 17.88 3.85 6.01
C GLN A 216 17.05 3.18 7.11
N ALA A 217 15.79 3.56 7.22
CA ALA A 217 14.87 3.01 8.21
C ALA A 217 13.43 3.17 7.74
N VAL A 218 12.58 2.24 8.13
CA VAL A 218 11.13 2.33 8.00
C VAL A 218 10.55 2.69 9.35
N ALA A 219 9.69 3.73 9.37
CA ALA A 219 9.04 4.16 10.61
C ALA A 219 8.17 3.03 11.19
N GLY A 220 8.35 2.77 12.47
CA GLY A 220 7.49 1.85 13.18
C GLY A 220 6.10 2.47 13.41
N ILE A 221 5.05 1.83 12.94
CA ILE A 221 3.66 2.29 13.06
C ILE A 221 3.04 1.74 14.35
N LYS A 222 2.25 2.57 15.03
CA LYS A 222 1.36 2.18 16.13
C LYS A 222 -0.01 2.80 15.90
N GLN A 223 -1.00 1.94 15.64
CA GLN A 223 -2.38 2.34 15.40
C GLN A 223 -3.26 1.81 16.53
N PHE A 224 -4.17 2.64 17.02
CA PHE A 224 -5.14 2.25 18.04
C PHE A 224 -6.36 3.17 17.98
N TYR A 225 -7.43 2.72 18.62
CA TYR A 225 -8.65 3.51 18.77
C TYR A 225 -8.78 4.01 20.21
N ILE A 226 -9.18 5.27 20.37
CA ILE A 226 -9.58 5.85 21.64
C ILE A 226 -11.10 5.97 21.62
N THR A 227 -11.75 5.38 22.63
CA THR A 227 -13.18 5.56 22.89
C THR A 227 -13.32 6.45 24.09
N ILE A 228 -14.06 7.53 23.94
CA ILE A 228 -14.35 8.52 24.98
C ILE A 228 -15.85 8.42 25.27
N ASN A 229 -16.21 8.19 26.53
CA ASN A 229 -17.58 8.17 26.98
C ASN A 229 -17.87 9.45 27.79
N GLY A 230 -18.93 10.13 27.43
CA GLY A 230 -19.49 11.29 28.09
C GLY A 230 -20.94 11.05 28.44
N GLU A 231 -21.76 12.13 28.44
CA GLU A 231 -23.18 12.09 28.77
C GLU A 231 -23.96 13.00 27.82
N ALA A 232 -24.99 12.42 27.17
CA ALA A 232 -25.86 13.17 26.27
C ALA A 232 -26.77 14.12 27.07
N ALA A 233 -26.78 15.37 26.66
CA ALA A 233 -27.69 16.36 27.25
C ALA A 233 -28.00 17.46 26.22
N HIS A 234 -29.05 18.26 26.50
CA HIS A 234 -29.43 19.36 25.63
C HIS A 234 -28.39 20.49 25.68
N ALA A 235 -27.87 20.89 24.53
CA ALA A 235 -26.77 21.85 24.40
C ALA A 235 -27.08 23.22 25.00
N GLY A 236 -28.35 23.67 24.96
CA GLY A 236 -28.78 24.94 25.56
C GLY A 236 -29.24 24.84 27.02
N GLY A 237 -29.50 23.63 27.53
CA GLY A 237 -30.04 23.40 28.86
C GLY A 237 -29.01 23.04 29.94
N MET A 238 -27.98 22.27 29.54
CA MET A 238 -26.95 21.81 30.47
C MET A 238 -25.88 22.88 30.69
N ALA A 239 -25.68 23.27 31.94
CA ALA A 239 -24.65 24.25 32.29
C ALA A 239 -23.23 23.74 31.97
N MET A 240 -22.33 24.65 31.55
CA MET A 240 -20.96 24.25 31.12
C MET A 240 -20.19 23.46 32.18
N LYS A 241 -20.34 23.81 33.45
CA LYS A 241 -19.63 23.13 34.56
C LYS A 241 -20.10 21.70 34.83
N ASP A 242 -21.30 21.33 34.35
CA ASP A 242 -21.95 20.07 34.64
C ASP A 242 -21.89 19.11 33.39
N ARG A 243 -21.16 19.52 32.31
CA ARG A 243 -21.06 18.76 31.08
C ARG A 243 -19.99 17.67 31.16
N HIS A 244 -20.35 16.49 30.67
CA HIS A 244 -19.43 15.40 30.32
C HIS A 244 -19.40 15.26 28.81
N ASP A 245 -18.75 16.22 28.14
CA ASP A 245 -18.74 16.33 26.67
C ASP A 245 -17.60 15.50 26.07
N ALA A 246 -17.96 14.36 25.43
CA ALA A 246 -16.98 13.47 24.78
C ALA A 246 -16.28 14.16 23.61
N MET A 247 -16.96 15.08 22.89
CA MET A 247 -16.36 15.76 21.74
C MET A 247 -15.32 16.80 22.18
N ALA A 248 -15.56 17.52 23.25
CA ALA A 248 -14.58 18.45 23.82
C ALA A 248 -13.30 17.72 24.28
N ALA A 249 -13.47 16.55 24.90
CA ALA A 249 -12.33 15.71 25.27
C ALA A 249 -11.59 15.15 24.04
N ALA A 250 -12.32 14.70 23.01
CA ALA A 250 -11.71 14.22 21.75
C ALA A 250 -10.89 15.32 21.07
N ALA A 251 -11.39 16.55 21.03
CA ALA A 251 -10.66 17.69 20.48
C ALA A 251 -9.35 17.97 21.24
N ALA A 252 -9.40 17.93 22.58
CA ALA A 252 -8.21 18.10 23.42
C ALA A 252 -7.17 17.00 23.19
N ILE A 253 -7.61 15.74 23.08
CA ILE A 253 -6.72 14.62 22.76
C ILE A 253 -6.10 14.78 21.37
N THR A 254 -6.87 15.23 20.37
CA THR A 254 -6.37 15.45 19.01
C THR A 254 -5.21 16.45 19.00
N THR A 255 -5.37 17.58 19.66
CA THR A 255 -4.31 18.61 19.77
C THR A 255 -3.09 18.10 20.56
N GLU A 256 -3.32 17.25 21.55
CA GLU A 256 -2.23 16.66 22.34
C GLU A 256 -1.43 15.60 21.53
N VAL A 257 -2.09 14.80 20.69
CA VAL A 257 -1.41 13.87 19.78
C VAL A 257 -0.45 14.63 18.84
N GLU A 258 -0.89 15.73 18.25
CA GLU A 258 -0.05 16.58 17.40
C GLU A 258 1.13 17.18 18.21
N ARG A 259 0.85 17.77 19.37
CA ARG A 259 1.87 18.35 20.24
C ARG A 259 2.92 17.33 20.67
N LEU A 260 2.51 16.12 21.05
CA LEU A 260 3.42 15.03 21.43
C LEU A 260 4.32 14.62 20.27
N ALA A 261 3.78 14.46 19.05
CA ALA A 261 4.58 14.14 17.88
C ALA A 261 5.71 15.16 17.69
N HIS A 262 5.44 16.45 17.77
CA HIS A 262 6.45 17.51 17.69
C HIS A 262 7.52 17.45 18.79
N THR A 263 7.16 16.96 19.98
CA THR A 263 8.10 16.93 21.13
C THR A 263 8.97 15.67 21.18
N ILE A 264 8.52 14.57 20.55
CA ILE A 264 9.24 13.29 20.59
C ILE A 264 10.47 13.34 19.66
N SER A 265 10.30 13.73 18.41
CA SER A 265 11.39 13.92 17.46
C SER A 265 10.93 14.68 16.21
N ALA A 266 11.88 15.16 15.41
CA ALA A 266 11.57 15.76 14.10
C ALA A 266 10.95 14.75 13.11
N ASP A 267 11.19 13.46 13.34
CA ASP A 267 10.73 12.37 12.48
C ASP A 267 9.42 11.73 12.96
N ALA A 268 8.97 12.02 14.18
CA ALA A 268 7.71 11.52 14.69
C ALA A 268 6.52 12.13 13.94
N ARG A 269 5.51 11.31 13.71
CA ARG A 269 4.22 11.71 13.11
C ARG A 269 3.09 11.19 13.97
N GLY A 270 2.16 12.06 14.36
CA GLY A 270 0.95 11.72 15.12
C GLY A 270 -0.26 12.27 14.38
N THR A 271 -1.23 11.42 14.06
CA THR A 271 -2.40 11.78 13.28
C THR A 271 -3.66 11.20 13.90
N VAL A 272 -4.69 12.03 14.02
CA VAL A 272 -6.08 11.61 14.25
C VAL A 272 -6.83 11.80 12.94
N GLY A 273 -7.16 10.69 12.26
CA GLY A 273 -7.70 10.75 10.91
C GLY A 273 -9.17 11.19 10.84
N TYR A 274 -9.94 10.90 11.90
CA TYR A 274 -11.34 11.33 12.04
C TYR A 274 -11.82 11.20 13.50
N ILE A 275 -12.98 11.77 13.79
CA ILE A 275 -13.70 11.57 15.06
C ILE A 275 -15.14 11.18 14.70
N GLU A 276 -15.54 9.96 15.08
CA GLU A 276 -16.93 9.52 15.02
C GLU A 276 -17.63 9.95 16.30
N THR A 277 -18.76 10.66 16.19
CA THR A 277 -19.45 11.29 17.30
C THR A 277 -20.88 10.79 17.41
N HIS A 278 -21.33 10.43 18.61
CA HIS A 278 -22.69 10.00 18.91
C HIS A 278 -23.35 10.93 19.94
N PRO A 279 -24.63 11.33 19.71
CA PRO A 279 -25.46 11.04 18.54
C PRO A 279 -25.11 11.85 17.28
N GLY A 280 -24.15 12.80 17.33
CA GLY A 280 -23.72 13.57 16.17
C GLY A 280 -24.65 14.73 15.78
N GLU A 281 -25.49 15.20 16.71
CA GLU A 281 -26.45 16.26 16.51
C GLU A 281 -25.91 17.60 17.04
N HIS A 282 -26.20 18.72 16.34
CA HIS A 282 -25.66 20.04 16.68
C HIS A 282 -26.18 20.63 18.01
N ASN A 283 -27.30 20.13 18.51
CA ASN A 283 -27.94 20.64 19.74
C ASN A 283 -27.92 19.62 20.89
N ILE A 284 -27.13 18.55 20.77
CA ILE A 284 -26.94 17.52 21.80
C ILE A 284 -25.44 17.41 22.14
N ILE A 285 -25.11 17.39 23.41
CA ILE A 285 -23.76 17.12 23.91
C ILE A 285 -23.41 15.69 23.58
N ALA A 286 -22.21 15.45 23.06
CA ALA A 286 -21.79 14.13 22.66
C ALA A 286 -21.60 13.19 23.86
N GLU A 287 -22.31 12.04 23.83
CA GLU A 287 -22.15 10.99 24.85
C GLU A 287 -21.01 10.03 24.54
N LYS A 288 -20.57 9.96 23.28
CA LYS A 288 -19.49 9.06 22.87
C LYS A 288 -18.75 9.60 21.66
N CYS A 289 -17.42 9.51 21.71
CA CYS A 289 -16.56 9.69 20.54
C CYS A 289 -15.64 8.49 20.36
N ILE A 290 -15.38 8.13 19.09
CA ILE A 290 -14.41 7.11 18.71
C ILE A 290 -13.43 7.77 17.71
N MET A 291 -12.14 7.67 17.99
CA MET A 291 -11.11 8.27 17.14
C MET A 291 -9.92 7.33 16.94
N PRO A 292 -9.47 7.09 15.69
CA PRO A 292 -8.23 6.39 15.43
C PRO A 292 -7.03 7.30 15.63
N VAL A 293 -5.97 6.76 16.18
CA VAL A 293 -4.66 7.40 16.27
C VAL A 293 -3.67 6.58 15.47
N ASP A 294 -2.95 7.22 14.55
CA ASP A 294 -1.79 6.67 13.84
C ASP A 294 -0.56 7.42 14.35
N PHE A 295 0.35 6.70 14.98
CA PHE A 295 1.61 7.24 15.47
C PHE A 295 2.80 6.52 14.85
N ARG A 296 3.73 7.28 14.27
CA ARG A 296 4.89 6.76 13.55
C ARG A 296 6.18 7.34 14.09
N GLU A 297 7.17 6.49 14.33
CA GLU A 297 8.51 6.87 14.78
C GLU A 297 9.53 5.82 14.30
N ALA A 298 10.64 6.30 13.73
CA ALA A 298 11.70 5.43 13.25
C ALA A 298 12.59 4.88 14.38
N ASP A 299 12.76 5.64 15.46
CA ASP A 299 13.53 5.22 16.63
C ASP A 299 12.67 4.39 17.58
N LEU A 300 12.95 3.08 17.67
CA LEU A 300 12.23 2.15 18.54
C LEU A 300 12.28 2.53 20.04
N LYS A 301 13.33 3.24 20.50
CA LYS A 301 13.43 3.68 21.91
C LYS A 301 12.49 4.85 22.18
N LYS A 302 12.34 5.75 21.21
CA LYS A 302 11.40 6.88 21.30
C LYS A 302 9.95 6.44 21.12
N LYS A 303 9.71 5.42 20.26
CA LYS A 303 8.38 4.84 20.07
C LYS A 303 7.77 4.21 21.32
N LYS A 304 8.59 3.78 22.28
CA LYS A 304 8.14 3.15 23.54
C LYS A 304 7.78 4.15 24.65
N LYS A 305 8.12 5.41 24.47
CA LYS A 305 7.73 6.51 25.37
C LYS A 305 6.35 7.04 25.02
#